data_db41f3cc5504e0d96276fcbad4924227
#
_entry.id   db41f3cc5504e0d96276fcbad4924227
#
_cell.length_a   1.000
_cell.length_b   1.000
_cell.length_c   1.000
_cell.angle_alpha   90.00
_cell.angle_beta   90.00
_cell.angle_gamma   90.00
#
_symmetry.space_group_name_H-M   'P 1'
#
loop_
_entity.id
_entity.type
_entity.pdbx_description
1 polymer ?
#
loop_
_entity_poly.entity_id
_entity_poly.type
_entity_poly.pdbx_seq_one_letter_code
_entity_poly.pdbx_strand_id
1 'polypeptide(L)'
;MTRAEFQSVFAVPVRALKLARHLGCALLIGLVAPAYAATDAANLLRLPDGARCTDGRSASNTVPGWITTAGSPALFCASVNVVSASSDRPAPASIVSSGPYGPSVLKRNVDVSAAASAIDAGTTSFVLSGDFGDTGKPPAHAILSAAFRDEAGALTGRRVRIDAPVHISQKSHIVLEQRFARGPVPVGTRSIDVVLQFVGAKPGQSAAYAGDLRLTLTPALELPPPPPPKSTVPAFDHVFMIMMENTDYEQVIGDTKDAPFINGLASQGTLLANYQAVYHPSDENYLAIAGGDTFVRGAIYFPRIHVADPEIGDLIETAGKTWKAYEQGMGTPCNTDDQYDKYYEPDDAPFINFNDVRKNRARCRAHLFDTKQMSADLRSAATTPNFAWIAADDYYDGEAAGNGSPHSVRVQDRWLKRTLEPVFASPAWRDERSLLILTWDESHAYRTNHIATILLGSQGLTRAGHVSNVRYDHYSTGRTIEAALGLPSLTSNDAYARPINDAFARSAH
;
A
#
# COMPACT_ATOMS: atom_id res chain seq x y z
N MET A 1 36.69 -47.66 27.64
CA MET A 1 36.56 -47.32 29.08
C MET A 1 35.29 -46.50 29.17
N THR A 2 34.16 -47.15 29.35
CA THR A 2 33.36 -47.46 30.56
C THR A 2 32.75 -46.16 31.12
N ARG A 3 31.42 -45.92 30.85
CA ARG A 3 30.27 -46.42 31.62
C ARG A 3 30.20 -45.85 33.04
N ALA A 4 29.15 -45.13 33.40
CA ALA A 4 28.08 -45.49 34.31
C ALA A 4 27.37 -44.20 34.75
N GLU A 5 26.07 -44.05 34.49
CA GLU A 5 24.95 -44.33 35.41
C GLU A 5 24.82 -43.42 36.61
N PHE A 6 23.70 -42.69 36.67
CA PHE A 6 22.86 -42.68 37.89
C PHE A 6 21.39 -42.32 37.53
N GLN A 7 20.52 -43.28 37.79
CA GLN A 7 19.06 -43.16 37.91
C GLN A 7 18.69 -42.80 39.36
N SER A 8 17.59 -42.10 39.58
CA SER A 8 16.55 -42.38 40.59
C SER A 8 15.49 -41.29 40.53
N VAL A 9 14.27 -41.58 40.13
CA VAL A 9 13.11 -42.10 40.87
C VAL A 9 12.52 -41.07 41.85
N PHE A 10 11.26 -40.61 41.53
CA PHE A 10 10.16 -40.54 42.48
C PHE A 10 8.83 -40.54 41.73
N ALA A 11 8.10 -41.63 41.87
CA ALA A 11 6.68 -41.78 41.55
C ALA A 11 5.87 -41.68 42.84
N VAL A 12 4.73 -41.04 42.81
CA VAL A 12 3.69 -41.16 43.86
C VAL A 12 2.31 -41.00 43.23
N PRO A 13 1.22 -41.64 43.78
CA PRO A 13 0.26 -42.40 43.01
C PRO A 13 -1.13 -41.76 42.82
N VAL A 14 -1.83 -42.34 41.85
CA VAL A 14 -3.29 -42.14 41.60
C VAL A 14 -4.13 -42.58 42.79
N ARG A 15 -5.04 -41.76 43.26
CA ARG A 15 -6.22 -42.16 44.04
C ARG A 15 -7.50 -41.74 43.31
N ALA A 16 -8.20 -42.76 42.88
CA ALA A 16 -9.60 -42.70 42.46
C ALA A 16 -10.51 -42.39 43.65
N LEU A 17 -11.48 -41.51 43.42
CA LEU A 17 -12.67 -41.45 44.30
C LEU A 17 -13.92 -41.31 43.45
N LYS A 18 -14.92 -42.09 43.89
CA LYS A 18 -16.15 -42.48 43.22
C LYS A 18 -17.22 -41.34 43.19
N LEU A 19 -18.10 -41.49 42.21
CA LEU A 19 -19.38 -40.85 41.98
C LEU A 19 -20.16 -40.43 43.25
N ALA A 20 -20.71 -39.20 43.21
CA ALA A 20 -22.00 -38.91 43.81
C ALA A 20 -22.82 -38.09 42.81
N ARG A 21 -23.95 -38.62 42.34
CA ARG A 21 -24.99 -37.94 41.58
C ARG A 21 -25.75 -37.02 42.53
N HIS A 22 -25.82 -35.72 42.25
CA HIS A 22 -26.89 -34.88 42.68
C HIS A 22 -27.33 -33.96 41.54
N LEU A 23 -28.60 -34.02 41.23
CA LEU A 23 -29.32 -33.07 40.38
C LEU A 23 -29.14 -31.64 40.96
N GLY A 24 -28.64 -30.75 40.14
CA GLY A 24 -28.59 -29.34 40.46
C GLY A 24 -28.87 -28.52 39.22
N CYS A 25 -29.90 -27.73 39.18
CA CYS A 25 -30.36 -26.81 38.16
C CYS A 25 -29.19 -26.13 37.45
N ALA A 26 -29.11 -26.34 36.13
CA ALA A 26 -28.28 -25.51 35.27
C ALA A 26 -28.88 -24.11 35.19
N LEU A 27 -28.34 -23.18 35.97
CA LEU A 27 -28.52 -21.77 35.73
C LEU A 27 -27.65 -21.43 34.47
N LEU A 28 -28.31 -21.35 33.35
CA LEU A 28 -27.75 -20.71 32.15
C LEU A 28 -27.56 -19.22 32.47
N ILE A 29 -26.38 -18.86 33.01
CA ILE A 29 -25.89 -17.50 32.95
C ILE A 29 -25.54 -17.25 31.51
N GLY A 30 -26.51 -16.76 30.76
CA GLY A 30 -26.24 -16.12 29.47
C GLY A 30 -25.30 -14.96 29.74
N LEU A 31 -24.03 -15.12 29.34
CA LEU A 31 -23.14 -14.01 29.13
C LEU A 31 -23.76 -13.18 28.00
N VAL A 32 -24.71 -12.30 28.37
CA VAL A 32 -25.03 -11.16 27.53
C VAL A 32 -23.76 -10.31 27.57
N ALA A 33 -22.97 -10.43 26.51
CA ALA A 33 -21.96 -9.41 26.25
C ALA A 33 -22.70 -8.06 26.27
N PRO A 34 -22.29 -7.10 27.10
CA PRO A 34 -22.89 -5.79 27.02
C PRO A 34 -22.70 -5.30 25.62
N ALA A 35 -23.80 -5.05 24.91
CA ALA A 35 -23.77 -4.22 23.72
C ALA A 35 -23.29 -2.84 24.20
N TYR A 36 -21.98 -2.61 24.15
CA TYR A 36 -21.42 -1.30 24.35
C TYR A 36 -21.97 -0.43 23.20
N ALA A 37 -22.99 0.37 23.55
CA ALA A 37 -23.27 1.55 22.79
C ALA A 37 -21.96 2.34 22.77
N ALA A 38 -21.27 2.34 21.64
CA ALA A 38 -20.13 3.21 21.40
C ALA A 38 -20.65 4.63 21.69
N THR A 39 -20.27 5.21 22.81
CA THR A 39 -20.39 6.64 23.02
C THR A 39 -19.55 7.23 21.89
N ASP A 40 -20.22 7.87 20.92
CA ASP A 40 -19.57 8.50 19.77
C ASP A 40 -18.47 9.42 20.30
N ALA A 41 -17.22 8.98 20.24
CA ALA A 41 -16.10 9.84 20.57
C ALA A 41 -16.22 11.07 19.69
N ALA A 42 -16.25 12.27 20.30
CA ALA A 42 -16.53 13.50 19.57
C ALA A 42 -15.59 13.66 18.39
N ASN A 43 -16.14 13.78 17.19
CA ASN A 43 -15.32 14.08 16.00
C ASN A 43 -14.76 15.49 16.08
N LEU A 44 -13.47 15.61 16.33
CA LEU A 44 -12.75 16.89 16.46
C LEU A 44 -12.62 17.66 15.13
N LEU A 45 -12.89 17.01 13.99
CA LEU A 45 -12.91 17.63 12.66
C LEU A 45 -14.33 17.90 12.15
N ARG A 46 -15.35 17.65 12.94
CA ARG A 46 -16.74 17.92 12.56
C ARG A 46 -16.89 19.36 12.07
N LEU A 47 -17.55 19.53 10.94
CA LEU A 47 -17.95 20.84 10.45
C LEU A 47 -19.00 21.43 11.42
N PRO A 48 -18.98 22.75 11.69
CA PRO A 48 -20.00 23.40 12.52
C PRO A 48 -21.41 23.14 12.00
N ASP A 49 -22.39 23.06 12.90
CA ASP A 49 -23.77 22.73 12.55
C ASP A 49 -24.46 23.67 11.56
N GLY A 50 -23.94 24.88 11.35
CA GLY A 50 -24.40 25.81 10.30
C GLY A 50 -23.80 25.58 8.92
N ALA A 51 -22.84 24.68 8.77
CA ALA A 51 -22.21 24.33 7.48
C ALA A 51 -22.95 23.21 6.73
N ARG A 52 -24.16 22.84 7.20
CA ARG A 52 -24.99 21.85 6.52
C ARG A 52 -25.58 22.44 5.25
N CYS A 53 -25.46 21.69 4.20
CA CYS A 53 -26.12 22.00 2.94
C CYS A 53 -27.64 21.96 3.13
N THR A 54 -28.31 23.11 3.05
CA THR A 54 -29.76 23.21 3.24
C THR A 54 -30.52 23.09 1.92
N ASP A 55 -29.86 23.19 0.77
CA ASP A 55 -30.51 23.34 -0.54
C ASP A 55 -29.87 22.60 -1.74
N GLY A 56 -28.93 21.69 -1.48
CA GLY A 56 -28.36 20.81 -2.51
C GLY A 56 -27.49 21.48 -3.58
N ARG A 57 -27.26 22.80 -3.51
CA ARG A 57 -26.53 23.56 -4.55
C ARG A 57 -25.51 24.56 -4.05
N SER A 58 -25.37 24.78 -2.76
CA SER A 58 -24.47 25.81 -2.23
C SER A 58 -23.03 25.29 -2.21
N ALA A 59 -22.20 25.83 -3.09
CA ALA A 59 -20.75 25.72 -2.98
C ALA A 59 -20.24 26.94 -2.21
N SER A 60 -19.47 26.72 -1.16
CA SER A 60 -18.77 27.76 -0.44
C SER A 60 -17.26 27.67 -0.72
N ASN A 61 -16.63 28.79 -1.02
CA ASN A 61 -15.18 28.86 -1.18
C ASN A 61 -14.42 28.85 0.16
N THR A 62 -15.13 28.65 1.26
CA THR A 62 -14.57 28.48 2.60
C THR A 62 -15.06 27.20 3.23
N VAL A 63 -14.16 26.48 3.88
CA VAL A 63 -14.48 25.29 4.66
C VAL A 63 -14.47 25.66 6.13
N PRO A 64 -15.63 25.73 6.79
CA PRO A 64 -15.73 26.19 8.17
C PRO A 64 -14.81 25.41 9.11
N GLY A 65 -14.07 26.13 9.95
CA GLY A 65 -13.12 25.52 10.90
C GLY A 65 -11.78 25.10 10.28
N TRP A 66 -11.57 25.35 9.01
CA TRP A 66 -10.30 25.14 8.32
C TRP A 66 -9.73 26.44 7.76
N ILE A 67 -8.41 26.55 7.73
CA ILE A 67 -7.67 27.66 7.16
C ILE A 67 -7.12 27.22 5.80
N THR A 68 -7.55 27.85 4.73
CA THR A 68 -6.97 27.66 3.40
C THR A 68 -5.60 28.33 3.35
N THR A 69 -4.56 27.54 3.09
CA THR A 69 -3.17 28.04 2.99
C THR A 69 -2.65 28.06 1.56
N ALA A 70 -3.32 27.35 0.65
CA ALA A 70 -3.05 27.37 -0.79
C ALA A 70 -4.30 26.96 -1.57
N GLY A 71 -4.42 27.45 -2.81
CA GLY A 71 -5.50 27.13 -3.72
C GLY A 71 -6.85 27.75 -3.34
N SER A 72 -7.91 27.17 -3.87
CA SER A 72 -9.30 27.63 -3.65
C SER A 72 -10.22 26.42 -3.45
N PRO A 73 -10.05 25.68 -2.35
CA PRO A 73 -10.90 24.52 -2.06
C PRO A 73 -12.35 24.98 -1.91
N ALA A 74 -13.27 24.09 -2.24
CA ALA A 74 -14.68 24.39 -2.13
C ALA A 74 -15.43 23.30 -1.37
N LEU A 75 -16.39 23.71 -0.54
CA LEU A 75 -17.32 22.82 0.15
C LEU A 75 -18.57 22.65 -0.71
N PHE A 76 -18.93 21.41 -1.00
CA PHE A 76 -20.12 21.07 -1.77
C PHE A 76 -21.07 20.19 -0.95
N CYS A 77 -22.35 20.32 -1.24
CA CYS A 77 -23.33 19.34 -0.82
C CYS A 77 -23.21 18.08 -1.67
N ALA A 78 -23.15 16.93 -1.04
CA ALA A 78 -23.20 15.67 -1.75
C ALA A 78 -24.52 15.58 -2.52
N SER A 79 -24.42 15.56 -3.83
CA SER A 79 -25.55 15.32 -4.72
C SER A 79 -25.80 13.83 -4.87
N VAL A 80 -26.87 13.45 -5.54
CA VAL A 80 -27.18 12.05 -5.92
C VAL A 80 -26.07 11.36 -6.71
N ASN A 81 -25.08 12.11 -7.17
CA ASN A 81 -23.95 11.60 -7.95
C ASN A 81 -22.72 11.24 -7.07
N VAL A 82 -22.81 11.37 -5.76
CA VAL A 82 -21.76 10.94 -4.85
C VAL A 82 -22.17 9.63 -4.18
N VAL A 83 -21.38 8.61 -4.34
CA VAL A 83 -21.63 7.28 -3.78
C VAL A 83 -20.47 6.82 -2.91
N SER A 84 -20.76 6.01 -1.90
CA SER A 84 -19.73 5.30 -1.14
C SER A 84 -19.28 4.06 -1.92
N ALA A 85 -18.00 3.75 -1.88
CA ALA A 85 -17.47 2.51 -2.42
C ALA A 85 -17.95 1.27 -1.64
N SER A 86 -18.41 1.47 -0.39
CA SER A 86 -19.03 0.41 0.43
C SER A 86 -20.55 0.54 0.39
N SER A 87 -21.24 -0.57 0.08
CA SER A 87 -22.72 -0.64 0.12
C SER A 87 -23.31 -0.42 1.53
N ASP A 88 -22.49 -0.61 2.56
CA ASP A 88 -22.96 -0.59 3.95
C ASP A 88 -22.90 0.81 4.59
N ARG A 89 -22.46 1.82 3.84
CA ARG A 89 -22.32 3.18 4.33
C ARG A 89 -22.96 4.21 3.39
N PRO A 90 -23.73 5.15 3.93
CA PRO A 90 -24.24 6.27 3.15
C PRO A 90 -23.07 7.19 2.72
N ALA A 91 -23.22 7.80 1.56
CA ALA A 91 -22.29 8.86 1.13
C ALA A 91 -22.32 10.04 2.13
N PRO A 92 -21.21 10.77 2.32
CA PRO A 92 -21.17 11.95 3.18
C PRO A 92 -22.16 13.02 2.70
N ALA A 93 -22.82 13.71 3.63
CA ALA A 93 -23.76 14.79 3.28
C ALA A 93 -23.08 16.01 2.64
N SER A 94 -21.79 16.21 2.91
CA SER A 94 -20.96 17.28 2.36
C SER A 94 -19.56 16.77 2.04
N ILE A 95 -18.98 17.31 0.98
CA ILE A 95 -17.63 17.00 0.52
C ILE A 95 -16.84 18.29 0.27
N VAL A 96 -15.55 18.22 0.53
CA VAL A 96 -14.59 19.26 0.17
C VAL A 96 -13.91 18.83 -1.13
N SER A 97 -13.78 19.74 -2.08
CA SER A 97 -13.03 19.51 -3.31
C SER A 97 -11.77 20.35 -3.39
N SER A 98 -10.87 19.97 -4.28
CA SER A 98 -9.69 20.76 -4.65
C SER A 98 -10.04 22.16 -5.17
N GLY A 99 -11.30 22.37 -5.60
CA GLY A 99 -11.74 23.60 -6.24
C GLY A 99 -11.38 23.68 -7.73
N PRO A 100 -11.81 24.75 -8.40
CA PRO A 100 -11.70 24.85 -9.86
C PRO A 100 -10.31 25.28 -10.37
N TYR A 101 -9.39 25.66 -9.46
CA TYR A 101 -8.13 26.33 -9.83
C TYR A 101 -6.87 25.48 -9.56
N GLY A 102 -7.02 24.17 -9.31
CA GLY A 102 -5.90 23.26 -9.16
C GLY A 102 -5.64 22.85 -7.70
N PRO A 103 -4.37 22.54 -7.34
CA PRO A 103 -4.04 22.03 -6.01
C PRO A 103 -4.44 22.98 -4.89
N SER A 104 -4.90 22.43 -3.78
CA SER A 104 -5.36 23.20 -2.62
C SER A 104 -4.89 22.60 -1.32
N VAL A 105 -4.68 23.41 -0.31
CA VAL A 105 -4.24 23.00 1.03
C VAL A 105 -5.08 23.69 2.10
N LEU A 106 -5.67 22.88 2.97
CA LEU A 106 -6.39 23.33 4.15
C LEU A 106 -5.67 22.82 5.40
N LYS A 107 -5.65 23.65 6.45
CA LYS A 107 -5.09 23.29 7.75
C LYS A 107 -6.11 23.53 8.85
N ARG A 108 -6.10 22.68 9.85
CA ARG A 108 -6.84 22.83 11.10
C ARG A 108 -5.94 22.45 12.26
N ASN A 109 -5.82 23.33 13.24
CA ASN A 109 -5.21 23.00 14.52
C ASN A 109 -6.31 22.53 15.46
N VAL A 110 -6.10 21.42 16.13
CA VAL A 110 -7.02 20.83 17.11
C VAL A 110 -6.34 20.84 18.45
N ASP A 111 -6.86 21.63 19.39
CA ASP A 111 -6.42 21.60 20.77
C ASP A 111 -6.91 20.32 21.45
N VAL A 112 -5.97 19.58 22.05
CA VAL A 112 -6.22 18.34 22.81
C VAL A 112 -5.73 18.44 24.24
N SER A 113 -5.48 19.63 24.74
CA SER A 113 -5.00 19.92 26.09
C SER A 113 -5.95 19.37 27.18
N ALA A 114 -7.25 19.32 26.88
CA ALA A 114 -8.25 18.72 27.77
C ALA A 114 -7.98 17.21 28.03
N ALA A 115 -7.29 16.53 27.13
CA ALA A 115 -6.89 15.12 27.26
C ALA A 115 -5.46 14.95 27.77
N ALA A 116 -4.75 16.02 28.13
CA ALA A 116 -3.31 16.02 28.45
C ALA A 116 -2.91 14.93 29.47
N SER A 117 -3.67 14.78 30.54
CA SER A 117 -3.38 13.77 31.58
C SER A 117 -3.40 12.33 31.02
N ALA A 118 -4.40 12.00 30.19
CA ALA A 118 -4.50 10.67 29.57
C ALA A 118 -3.44 10.47 28.47
N ILE A 119 -3.10 11.52 27.73
CA ILE A 119 -2.03 11.50 26.73
C ILE A 119 -0.68 11.24 27.41
N ASP A 120 -0.38 11.96 28.50
CA ASP A 120 0.90 11.84 29.20
C ASP A 120 1.01 10.49 29.94
N ALA A 121 -0.12 9.90 30.32
CA ALA A 121 -0.16 8.54 30.84
C ALA A 121 -0.01 7.45 29.75
N GLY A 122 0.03 7.83 28.45
CA GLY A 122 0.10 6.89 27.32
C GLY A 122 -1.19 6.08 27.10
N THR A 123 -2.32 6.54 27.66
CA THR A 123 -3.60 5.83 27.62
C THR A 123 -4.57 6.39 26.58
N THR A 124 -4.09 7.21 25.64
CA THR A 124 -4.91 7.82 24.60
C THR A 124 -4.45 7.37 23.23
N SER A 125 -5.40 6.93 22.42
CA SER A 125 -5.20 6.63 20.99
C SER A 125 -5.97 7.63 20.13
N PHE A 126 -5.55 7.79 18.87
CA PHE A 126 -6.27 8.55 17.86
C PHE A 126 -6.81 7.65 16.76
N VAL A 127 -7.88 8.07 16.12
CA VAL A 127 -8.33 7.58 14.81
C VAL A 127 -8.50 8.81 13.92
N LEU A 128 -7.75 8.86 12.84
CA LEU A 128 -7.88 9.83 11.75
C LEU A 128 -8.51 9.12 10.56
N SER A 129 -9.56 9.65 9.95
CA SER A 129 -10.22 9.03 8.80
C SER A 129 -10.88 10.05 7.89
N GLY A 130 -11.21 9.63 6.68
CA GLY A 130 -11.99 10.37 5.71
C GLY A 130 -12.46 9.46 4.58
N ASP A 131 -13.41 9.94 3.81
CA ASP A 131 -13.88 9.32 2.57
C ASP A 131 -13.32 10.13 1.40
N PHE A 132 -12.57 9.48 0.50
CA PHE A 132 -11.79 10.13 -0.55
C PHE A 132 -12.16 9.62 -1.94
N GLY A 133 -12.06 10.48 -2.93
CA GLY A 133 -12.26 10.14 -4.33
C GLY A 133 -11.81 11.27 -5.26
N ASP A 134 -11.90 11.02 -6.54
CA ASP A 134 -11.51 11.99 -7.56
C ASP A 134 -12.43 11.95 -8.79
N THR A 135 -12.22 12.91 -9.69
CA THR A 135 -12.79 12.90 -11.05
C THR A 135 -11.80 13.50 -12.03
N GLY A 136 -11.88 13.06 -13.29
CA GLY A 136 -11.23 13.73 -14.41
C GLY A 136 -9.89 13.17 -14.82
N LYS A 137 -9.21 13.95 -15.65
CA LYS A 137 -7.92 13.66 -16.25
C LYS A 137 -7.05 14.91 -16.23
N PRO A 138 -5.84 14.87 -15.76
CA PRO A 138 -5.18 13.76 -15.02
C PRO A 138 -5.85 13.51 -13.67
N PRO A 139 -5.58 12.39 -13.02
CA PRO A 139 -6.12 12.11 -11.70
C PRO A 139 -5.63 13.15 -10.70
N ALA A 140 -6.51 13.48 -9.77
CA ALA A 140 -6.19 14.27 -8.62
C ALA A 140 -6.49 13.41 -7.39
N HIS A 141 -5.78 13.60 -6.28
CA HIS A 141 -6.13 12.89 -5.06
C HIS A 141 -6.00 13.77 -3.83
N ALA A 142 -6.58 13.30 -2.74
CA ALA A 142 -6.53 13.97 -1.46
C ALA A 142 -5.58 13.22 -0.50
N ILE A 143 -4.82 14.02 0.26
CA ILE A 143 -3.94 13.54 1.32
C ILE A 143 -4.42 14.14 2.63
N LEU A 144 -4.72 13.32 3.62
CA LEU A 144 -5.04 13.75 4.96
C LEU A 144 -3.89 13.38 5.90
N SER A 145 -3.34 14.36 6.61
CA SER A 145 -2.23 14.12 7.53
C SER A 145 -2.43 14.78 8.88
N ALA A 146 -1.83 14.20 9.93
CA ALA A 146 -1.81 14.75 11.28
C ALA A 146 -0.38 14.83 11.81
N ALA A 147 -0.06 15.93 12.49
CA ALA A 147 1.20 16.16 13.17
C ALA A 147 0.93 16.50 14.63
N PHE A 148 1.48 15.76 15.54
CA PHE A 148 1.30 15.91 16.98
C PHE A 148 2.31 16.90 17.53
N ARG A 149 1.86 17.86 18.34
CA ARG A 149 2.71 18.95 18.86
C ARG A 149 2.56 19.11 20.36
N ASP A 150 3.67 19.41 21.02
CA ASP A 150 3.69 19.80 22.42
C ASP A 150 3.21 21.24 22.62
N GLU A 151 3.29 21.71 23.85
CA GLU A 151 2.90 23.09 24.22
C GLU A 151 3.78 24.17 23.55
N ALA A 152 5.03 23.85 23.24
CA ALA A 152 5.94 24.75 22.53
C ALA A 152 5.76 24.68 21.01
N GLY A 153 4.89 23.82 20.50
CA GLY A 153 4.65 23.62 19.08
C GLY A 153 5.63 22.67 18.38
N ALA A 154 6.55 22.03 19.14
CA ALA A 154 7.47 21.05 18.60
C ALA A 154 6.78 19.70 18.33
N LEU A 155 7.30 18.92 17.39
CA LEU A 155 6.75 17.59 17.07
C LEU A 155 7.06 16.62 18.20
N THR A 156 6.03 15.92 18.69
CA THR A 156 6.15 14.90 19.75
C THR A 156 6.28 13.47 19.19
N GLY A 157 6.09 13.27 17.88
CA GLY A 157 6.16 11.97 17.23
C GLY A 157 6.16 12.07 15.71
N ARG A 158 6.07 10.92 15.05
CA ARG A 158 5.97 10.86 13.59
C ARG A 158 4.66 11.49 13.10
N ARG A 159 4.70 12.07 11.93
CA ARG A 159 3.49 12.50 11.23
C ARG A 159 2.73 11.27 10.74
N VAL A 160 1.42 11.36 10.81
CA VAL A 160 0.51 10.34 10.26
C VAL A 160 -0.04 10.86 8.95
N ARG A 161 -0.11 10.00 7.94
CA ARG A 161 -0.56 10.35 6.61
C ARG A 161 -1.52 9.28 6.09
N ILE A 162 -2.58 9.72 5.44
CA ILE A 162 -3.51 8.89 4.68
C ILE A 162 -3.48 9.41 3.26
N ASP A 163 -3.01 8.59 2.34
CA ASP A 163 -3.16 8.84 0.91
C ASP A 163 -4.46 8.20 0.41
N ALA A 164 -5.18 8.93 -0.40
CA ALA A 164 -6.36 8.39 -1.04
C ALA A 164 -5.94 7.68 -2.32
N PRO A 165 -6.35 6.43 -2.53
CA PRO A 165 -6.18 5.80 -3.81
C PRO A 165 -6.98 6.57 -4.85
N VAL A 166 -6.44 6.61 -6.07
CA VAL A 166 -7.15 7.17 -7.20
C VAL A 166 -8.28 6.24 -7.59
N HIS A 167 -9.51 6.69 -7.36
CA HIS A 167 -10.71 6.04 -7.88
C HIS A 167 -11.31 6.91 -8.94
N ILE A 168 -11.30 6.42 -10.16
CA ILE A 168 -11.99 7.13 -11.23
C ILE A 168 -13.47 6.86 -11.13
N SER A 169 -14.22 7.95 -11.04
CA SER A 169 -15.66 7.91 -11.10
C SER A 169 -16.12 7.26 -12.41
N GLN A 170 -16.94 6.25 -12.30
CA GLN A 170 -17.65 5.71 -13.45
C GLN A 170 -18.62 6.77 -13.98
N LYS A 171 -18.40 7.22 -15.20
CA LYS A 171 -19.15 8.13 -16.09
C LYS A 171 -20.10 9.17 -15.50
N SER A 172 -20.61 9.07 -14.29
CA SER A 172 -21.58 10.00 -13.69
C SER A 172 -21.55 10.13 -12.17
N HIS A 173 -20.73 9.36 -11.46
CA HIS A 173 -20.71 9.34 -10.00
C HIS A 173 -19.31 9.55 -9.45
N ILE A 174 -19.18 10.36 -8.39
CA ILE A 174 -18.00 10.45 -7.58
C ILE A 174 -18.04 9.28 -6.59
N VAL A 175 -17.12 8.35 -6.71
CA VAL A 175 -17.00 7.23 -5.78
C VAL A 175 -16.05 7.64 -4.67
N LEU A 176 -16.52 7.57 -3.43
CA LEU A 176 -15.70 7.87 -2.24
C LEU A 176 -15.38 6.58 -1.50
N GLU A 177 -14.11 6.37 -1.18
CA GLU A 177 -13.63 5.27 -0.38
C GLU A 177 -13.13 5.75 0.98
N GLN A 178 -13.48 5.03 2.04
CA GLN A 178 -12.99 5.33 3.38
C GLN A 178 -11.55 4.86 3.54
N ARG A 179 -10.74 5.76 4.08
CA ARG A 179 -9.39 5.47 4.56
C ARG A 179 -9.23 5.97 5.99
N PHE A 180 -8.38 5.30 6.75
CA PHE A 180 -8.09 5.71 8.13
C PHE A 180 -6.67 5.36 8.54
N ALA A 181 -6.17 6.12 9.52
CA ALA A 181 -4.95 5.82 10.26
C ALA A 181 -5.24 5.93 11.76
N ARG A 182 -4.54 5.17 12.57
CA ARG A 182 -4.71 5.20 14.01
C ARG A 182 -3.44 4.77 14.74
N GLY A 183 -3.36 5.10 16.00
CA GLY A 183 -2.23 4.74 16.83
C GLY A 183 -2.30 5.44 18.19
N PRO A 184 -1.30 5.24 19.05
CA PRO A 184 -1.19 5.99 20.28
C PRO A 184 -0.95 7.48 19.98
N VAL A 185 -1.57 8.35 20.76
CA VAL A 185 -1.20 9.77 20.75
C VAL A 185 0.16 9.89 21.45
N PRO A 186 1.19 10.49 20.81
CA PRO A 186 2.51 10.64 21.43
C PRO A 186 2.42 11.41 22.76
N VAL A 187 3.13 10.95 23.77
CA VAL A 187 3.22 11.60 25.08
C VAL A 187 3.71 13.05 24.92
N GLY A 188 3.14 13.95 25.71
CA GLY A 188 3.45 15.39 25.63
C GLY A 188 2.63 16.15 24.58
N THR A 189 1.80 15.50 23.76
CA THR A 189 0.97 16.18 22.77
C THR A 189 -0.05 17.11 23.44
N ARG A 190 -0.17 18.35 22.93
CA ARG A 190 -1.14 19.35 23.35
C ARG A 190 -2.01 19.85 22.20
N SER A 191 -1.52 19.74 20.98
CA SER A 191 -2.34 20.03 19.79
C SER A 191 -2.00 19.09 18.63
N ILE A 192 -2.92 18.97 17.69
CA ILE A 192 -2.77 18.17 16.47
C ILE A 192 -3.03 19.07 15.27
N ASP A 193 -1.99 19.27 14.46
CA ASP A 193 -2.13 19.94 13.17
C ASP A 193 -2.63 18.95 12.13
N VAL A 194 -3.86 19.12 11.68
CA VAL A 194 -4.43 18.33 10.60
C VAL A 194 -4.35 19.11 9.29
N VAL A 195 -3.84 18.46 8.26
CA VAL A 195 -3.69 19.04 6.91
C VAL A 195 -4.44 18.15 5.93
N LEU A 196 -5.37 18.77 5.19
CA LEU A 196 -5.98 18.19 3.99
C LEU A 196 -5.36 18.85 2.78
N GLN A 197 -4.72 18.08 1.95
CA GLN A 197 -4.05 18.54 0.74
C GLN A 197 -4.67 17.84 -0.47
N PHE A 198 -4.98 18.60 -1.50
CA PHE A 198 -5.38 18.11 -2.79
C PHE A 198 -4.23 18.33 -3.77
N VAL A 199 -3.78 17.27 -4.42
CA VAL A 199 -2.66 17.27 -5.36
C VAL A 199 -3.09 16.73 -6.71
N GLY A 200 -2.31 17.03 -7.76
CA GLY A 200 -2.60 16.59 -9.11
C GLY A 200 -3.81 17.25 -9.80
N ALA A 201 -4.63 18.04 -9.08
CA ALA A 201 -5.77 18.72 -9.65
C ALA A 201 -5.36 19.73 -10.71
N LYS A 202 -6.00 19.69 -11.88
CA LYS A 202 -5.78 20.66 -12.98
C LYS A 202 -7.06 21.44 -13.26
N PRO A 203 -6.95 22.77 -13.44
CA PRO A 203 -8.10 23.63 -13.69
C PRO A 203 -8.98 23.12 -14.82
N GLY A 204 -10.26 22.94 -14.54
CA GLY A 204 -11.26 22.52 -15.53
C GLY A 204 -11.13 21.07 -16.03
N GLN A 205 -10.19 20.28 -15.53
CA GLN A 205 -9.91 18.92 -15.99
C GLN A 205 -10.13 17.86 -14.92
N SER A 206 -9.61 18.06 -13.72
CA SER A 206 -9.70 17.09 -12.65
C SER A 206 -9.92 17.75 -11.29
N ALA A 207 -10.61 17.04 -10.40
CA ALA A 207 -10.83 17.44 -9.02
C ALA A 207 -10.70 16.23 -8.09
N ALA A 208 -10.12 16.47 -6.91
CA ALA A 208 -10.13 15.51 -5.82
C ALA A 208 -11.15 15.92 -4.77
N TYR A 209 -11.69 14.94 -4.06
CA TYR A 209 -12.76 15.10 -3.09
C TYR A 209 -12.40 14.42 -1.78
N ALA A 210 -12.85 15.03 -0.67
CA ALA A 210 -12.74 14.46 0.65
C ALA A 210 -14.05 14.71 1.42
N GLY A 211 -14.58 13.71 2.08
CA GLY A 211 -15.78 13.78 2.89
C GLY A 211 -15.61 13.06 4.21
N ASP A 212 -16.57 13.21 5.12
CA ASP A 212 -16.62 12.56 6.43
C ASP A 212 -15.27 12.56 7.18
N LEU A 213 -14.57 13.70 7.14
CA LEU A 213 -13.27 13.85 7.82
C LEU A 213 -13.47 13.72 9.33
N ARG A 214 -12.72 12.83 9.95
CA ARG A 214 -12.80 12.55 11.38
C ARG A 214 -11.43 12.50 12.02
N LEU A 215 -11.32 13.08 13.19
CA LEU A 215 -10.27 12.84 14.17
C LEU A 215 -10.95 12.58 15.50
N THR A 216 -10.77 11.41 16.06
CA THR A 216 -11.30 11.05 17.37
C THR A 216 -10.17 10.65 18.28
N LEU A 217 -10.28 11.00 19.57
CA LEU A 217 -9.43 10.47 20.63
C LEU A 217 -10.23 9.45 21.43
N THR A 218 -9.63 8.32 21.65
CA THR A 218 -10.24 7.22 22.42
C THR A 218 -9.28 6.78 23.52
N PRO A 219 -9.79 6.32 24.67
CA PRO A 219 -8.95 5.65 25.65
C PRO A 219 -8.22 4.46 25.00
N ALA A 220 -6.96 4.28 25.31
CA ALA A 220 -6.11 3.24 24.71
C ALA A 220 -6.64 1.80 24.97
N LEU A 221 -7.55 1.65 25.92
CA LEU A 221 -8.11 0.36 26.36
C LEU A 221 -9.41 -0.05 25.64
N GLU A 222 -10.05 0.82 24.84
CA GLU A 222 -11.42 0.54 24.45
C GLU A 222 -11.63 -0.20 23.13
N LEU A 223 -10.70 -0.23 22.22
CA LEU A 223 -10.77 -1.15 21.07
C LEU A 223 -9.35 -1.39 20.52
N PRO A 224 -8.82 -2.59 20.65
CA PRO A 224 -7.68 -2.95 19.83
C PRO A 224 -8.05 -2.64 18.36
N PRO A 225 -7.09 -2.17 17.55
CA PRO A 225 -7.31 -2.02 16.13
C PRO A 225 -7.97 -3.28 15.57
N PRO A 226 -8.94 -3.21 14.64
CA PRO A 226 -9.32 -4.42 13.93
C PRO A 226 -8.03 -5.08 13.47
N PRO A 227 -7.91 -6.38 13.65
CA PRO A 227 -6.70 -7.06 13.21
C PRO A 227 -6.50 -6.79 11.71
N PRO A 228 -5.27 -6.63 11.25
CA PRO A 228 -4.96 -6.57 9.83
C PRO A 228 -5.63 -7.72 9.09
N PRO A 229 -6.01 -7.56 7.82
CA PRO A 229 -6.56 -8.64 7.02
C PRO A 229 -5.64 -9.87 7.09
N LYS A 230 -6.22 -11.03 7.40
CA LYS A 230 -5.45 -12.26 7.55
C LYS A 230 -4.84 -12.66 6.21
N SER A 231 -3.53 -12.85 6.19
CA SER A 231 -2.85 -13.43 5.04
C SER A 231 -2.95 -14.96 5.06
N THR A 232 -3.24 -15.52 3.88
CA THR A 232 -3.10 -16.96 3.57
C THR A 232 -2.11 -17.17 2.42
N VAL A 233 -1.32 -16.15 2.13
CA VAL A 233 -0.21 -16.23 1.17
C VAL A 233 0.77 -17.29 1.67
N PRO A 234 1.13 -18.28 0.85
CA PRO A 234 2.12 -19.28 1.26
C PRO A 234 3.50 -18.64 1.39
N ALA A 235 4.37 -19.25 2.21
CA ALA A 235 5.75 -18.84 2.28
C ALA A 235 6.50 -19.17 0.98
N PHE A 236 7.40 -18.30 0.57
CA PHE A 236 8.27 -18.45 -0.59
C PHE A 236 9.73 -18.28 -0.19
N ASP A 237 10.61 -18.96 -0.90
CA ASP A 237 12.05 -18.85 -0.73
C ASP A 237 12.57 -17.66 -1.56
N HIS A 238 11.95 -17.43 -2.75
CA HIS A 238 12.30 -16.36 -3.67
C HIS A 238 11.05 -15.63 -4.17
N VAL A 239 11.12 -14.31 -4.23
CA VAL A 239 10.12 -13.44 -4.86
C VAL A 239 10.81 -12.59 -5.91
N PHE A 240 10.31 -12.68 -7.15
CA PHE A 240 10.74 -11.86 -8.29
C PHE A 240 9.65 -10.83 -8.56
N MET A 241 9.97 -9.56 -8.42
CA MET A 241 9.07 -8.44 -8.67
C MET A 241 9.50 -7.73 -9.94
N ILE A 242 8.57 -7.52 -10.88
CA ILE A 242 8.75 -6.73 -12.08
C ILE A 242 7.66 -5.69 -12.16
N MET A 243 8.04 -4.44 -12.35
CA MET A 243 7.15 -3.33 -12.67
C MET A 243 7.48 -2.81 -14.07
N MET A 244 6.46 -2.69 -14.89
CA MET A 244 6.51 -2.11 -16.25
C MET A 244 5.81 -0.75 -16.21
N GLU A 245 5.88 0.01 -17.30
CA GLU A 245 5.46 1.40 -17.35
C GLU A 245 4.22 1.65 -18.22
N ASN A 246 3.38 2.60 -17.77
CA ASN A 246 2.44 3.38 -18.56
C ASN A 246 1.55 2.59 -19.54
N THR A 247 0.96 1.47 -19.12
CA THR A 247 0.13 0.65 -20.01
C THR A 247 -1.19 0.24 -19.36
N ASP A 248 -2.30 0.52 -20.03
CA ASP A 248 -3.65 0.17 -19.54
C ASP A 248 -3.84 -1.35 -19.60
N TYR A 249 -4.65 -1.89 -18.68
CA TYR A 249 -5.02 -3.31 -18.65
C TYR A 249 -5.51 -3.82 -20.02
N GLU A 250 -6.39 -3.05 -20.67
CA GLU A 250 -7.02 -3.41 -21.93
C GLU A 250 -6.07 -3.37 -23.13
N GLN A 251 -4.88 -2.77 -22.98
CA GLN A 251 -3.86 -2.75 -24.04
C GLN A 251 -3.00 -4.00 -24.02
N VAL A 252 -2.96 -4.72 -22.89
CA VAL A 252 -2.12 -5.91 -22.68
C VAL A 252 -2.95 -7.19 -22.63
N ILE A 253 -4.00 -7.20 -21.79
CA ILE A 253 -4.77 -8.41 -21.53
C ILE A 253 -5.79 -8.63 -22.65
N GLY A 254 -5.70 -9.81 -23.25
CA GLY A 254 -6.51 -10.20 -24.43
C GLY A 254 -5.82 -9.90 -25.76
N ASP A 255 -4.78 -9.07 -25.80
CA ASP A 255 -3.96 -8.89 -27.00
C ASP A 255 -2.93 -10.02 -27.16
N THR A 256 -3.38 -11.14 -27.71
CA THR A 256 -2.51 -12.29 -27.97
C THR A 256 -1.59 -12.11 -29.19
N LYS A 257 -1.78 -11.04 -29.96
CA LYS A 257 -0.95 -10.72 -31.13
C LYS A 257 0.32 -9.96 -30.70
N ASP A 258 0.16 -8.93 -29.89
CA ASP A 258 1.24 -8.02 -29.53
C ASP A 258 1.82 -8.33 -28.12
N ALA A 259 1.06 -9.03 -27.23
CA ALA A 259 1.45 -9.51 -25.91
C ALA A 259 1.27 -11.03 -25.71
N PRO A 260 1.74 -11.92 -26.61
CA PRO A 260 1.50 -13.37 -26.50
C PRO A 260 2.14 -13.99 -25.26
N PHE A 261 3.32 -13.55 -24.85
CA PHE A 261 4.02 -14.08 -23.67
C PHE A 261 3.33 -13.65 -22.38
N ILE A 262 2.97 -12.38 -22.25
CA ILE A 262 2.25 -11.84 -21.08
C ILE A 262 0.91 -12.55 -20.90
N ASN A 263 0.11 -12.72 -21.97
CA ASN A 263 -1.14 -13.47 -21.91
C ASN A 263 -0.91 -14.96 -21.61
N GLY A 264 0.21 -15.52 -22.05
CA GLY A 264 0.67 -16.86 -21.67
C GLY A 264 0.93 -16.97 -20.17
N LEU A 265 1.59 -15.99 -19.55
CA LEU A 265 1.79 -15.91 -18.08
C LEU A 265 0.45 -15.83 -17.35
N ALA A 266 -0.47 -14.97 -17.81
CA ALA A 266 -1.80 -14.83 -17.22
C ALA A 266 -2.58 -16.16 -17.24
N SER A 267 -2.43 -16.95 -18.28
CA SER A 267 -3.08 -18.27 -18.40
C SER A 267 -2.44 -19.35 -17.52
N GLN A 268 -1.16 -19.22 -17.20
CA GLN A 268 -0.42 -20.17 -16.35
C GLN A 268 -0.49 -19.80 -14.87
N GLY A 269 -0.71 -18.56 -14.55
CA GLY A 269 -0.81 -18.02 -13.19
C GLY A 269 -2.19 -17.50 -12.84
N THR A 270 -2.23 -16.54 -11.95
CA THR A 270 -3.45 -15.79 -11.58
C THR A 270 -3.36 -14.38 -12.14
N LEU A 271 -4.38 -13.99 -12.89
CA LEU A 271 -4.60 -12.62 -13.37
C LEU A 271 -5.47 -11.84 -12.38
N LEU A 272 -5.04 -10.67 -11.96
CA LEU A 272 -5.84 -9.76 -11.13
C LEU A 272 -6.58 -8.78 -12.06
N ALA A 273 -7.84 -9.09 -12.37
CA ALA A 273 -8.63 -8.31 -13.32
C ALA A 273 -9.22 -7.01 -12.74
N ASN A 274 -9.01 -6.74 -11.46
CA ASN A 274 -9.46 -5.52 -10.79
C ASN A 274 -8.31 -4.93 -9.95
N TYR A 275 -7.16 -4.72 -10.60
CA TYR A 275 -6.01 -4.12 -9.96
C TYR A 275 -5.88 -2.66 -10.37
N GLN A 276 -5.66 -1.79 -9.39
CA GLN A 276 -5.58 -0.34 -9.59
C GLN A 276 -4.25 0.16 -9.08
N ALA A 277 -3.53 0.92 -9.88
CA ALA A 277 -2.39 1.68 -9.40
C ALA A 277 -2.84 2.73 -8.37
N VAL A 278 -1.95 3.11 -7.47
CA VAL A 278 -2.30 4.00 -6.34
C VAL A 278 -2.16 5.46 -6.69
N TYR A 279 -1.38 5.81 -7.70
CA TYR A 279 -1.04 7.18 -8.02
C TYR A 279 -0.82 7.44 -9.52
N HIS A 280 -0.65 8.71 -9.87
CA HIS A 280 0.01 9.29 -11.01
C HIS A 280 0.76 10.55 -10.55
N PRO A 281 2.05 10.74 -10.87
CA PRO A 281 2.87 9.94 -11.80
C PRO A 281 3.51 8.70 -11.18
N SER A 282 4.43 8.08 -11.92
CA SER A 282 5.02 6.77 -11.71
C SER A 282 5.68 6.55 -10.36
N ASP A 283 6.60 7.41 -9.94
CA ASP A 283 7.48 7.21 -8.77
C ASP A 283 6.75 6.81 -7.49
N GLU A 284 5.59 7.41 -7.23
CA GLU A 284 4.76 7.12 -6.08
C GLU A 284 4.29 5.66 -6.05
N ASN A 285 4.11 5.02 -7.21
CA ASN A 285 3.69 3.63 -7.31
C ASN A 285 4.81 2.67 -6.96
N TYR A 286 6.02 2.97 -7.41
CA TYR A 286 7.24 2.24 -7.05
C TYR A 286 7.50 2.32 -5.53
N LEU A 287 7.41 3.52 -4.97
CA LEU A 287 7.58 3.78 -3.55
C LEU A 287 6.52 3.10 -2.70
N ALA A 288 5.27 3.01 -3.19
CA ALA A 288 4.18 2.34 -2.49
C ALA A 288 4.45 0.84 -2.25
N ILE A 289 5.09 0.15 -3.21
CA ILE A 289 5.49 -1.25 -3.03
C ILE A 289 6.75 -1.36 -2.18
N ALA A 290 7.77 -0.54 -2.45
CA ALA A 290 9.07 -0.64 -1.79
C ALA A 290 9.04 -0.17 -0.33
N GLY A 291 8.25 0.85 -0.01
CA GLY A 291 8.24 1.52 1.29
C GLY A 291 6.89 1.58 2.00
N GLY A 292 5.82 1.05 1.40
CA GLY A 292 4.48 1.06 2.01
C GLY A 292 3.79 2.43 2.04
N ASP A 293 4.35 3.44 1.39
CA ASP A 293 3.76 4.78 1.24
C ASP A 293 4.26 5.41 -0.08
N THR A 294 3.54 6.39 -0.60
CA THR A 294 3.98 7.15 -1.78
C THR A 294 5.07 8.18 -1.47
N PHE A 295 5.25 8.59 -0.23
CA PHE A 295 6.25 9.51 0.34
C PHE A 295 6.35 10.90 -0.30
N VAL A 296 6.21 11.00 -1.63
CA VAL A 296 6.30 12.27 -2.36
C VAL A 296 4.97 13.01 -2.44
N ARG A 297 5.02 14.31 -2.71
CA ARG A 297 3.87 15.20 -2.72
C ARG A 297 3.89 16.06 -3.97
N GLY A 298 3.31 15.52 -5.01
CA GLY A 298 3.30 16.15 -6.34
C GLY A 298 4.43 15.62 -7.21
N ALA A 299 4.49 16.06 -8.46
CA ALA A 299 5.48 15.62 -9.43
C ALA A 299 6.91 16.02 -8.98
N ILE A 300 7.50 15.18 -8.14
CA ILE A 300 8.89 15.25 -7.71
C ILE A 300 9.51 13.95 -8.20
N TYR A 301 10.51 14.04 -9.03
CA TYR A 301 11.20 12.92 -9.66
C TYR A 301 12.63 12.80 -9.14
N PHE A 302 13.24 11.67 -9.38
CA PHE A 302 14.68 11.51 -9.19
C PHE A 302 15.44 12.68 -9.87
N PRO A 303 16.51 13.23 -9.30
CA PRO A 303 17.16 12.84 -8.03
C PRO A 303 16.64 13.58 -6.78
N ARG A 304 15.48 14.22 -6.84
CA ARG A 304 14.95 15.07 -5.75
C ARG A 304 14.14 14.31 -4.71
N ILE A 305 13.83 13.05 -4.95
CA ILE A 305 13.17 12.18 -3.97
C ILE A 305 14.18 11.76 -2.91
N HIS A 306 13.83 11.94 -1.65
CA HIS A 306 14.66 11.59 -0.49
C HIS A 306 13.78 11.04 0.63
N VAL A 307 13.64 9.73 0.71
CA VAL A 307 12.87 9.05 1.74
C VAL A 307 13.79 8.71 2.91
N ALA A 308 13.36 9.05 4.13
CA ALA A 308 14.11 8.75 5.35
C ALA A 308 13.51 7.57 6.15
N ASP A 309 12.35 7.09 5.73
CA ASP A 309 11.67 5.96 6.33
C ASP A 309 12.27 4.63 5.84
N PRO A 310 12.08 3.52 6.59
CA PRO A 310 12.51 2.20 6.16
C PRO A 310 11.84 1.74 4.86
N GLU A 311 12.52 0.84 4.15
CA GLU A 311 12.03 0.17 2.96
C GLU A 311 12.08 -1.36 3.13
N ILE A 312 11.54 -2.10 2.16
CA ILE A 312 11.39 -3.56 2.28
C ILE A 312 12.74 -4.30 2.40
N GLY A 313 13.83 -3.76 1.83
CA GLY A 313 15.18 -4.32 1.98
C GLY A 313 15.66 -4.29 3.43
N ASP A 314 15.28 -3.28 4.23
CA ASP A 314 15.58 -3.24 5.66
C ASP A 314 14.90 -4.39 6.41
N LEU A 315 13.66 -4.69 6.05
CA LEU A 315 12.93 -5.81 6.66
C LEU A 315 13.54 -7.15 6.26
N ILE A 316 13.94 -7.28 4.99
CA ILE A 316 14.58 -8.48 4.44
C ILE A 316 15.91 -8.73 5.14
N GLU A 317 16.77 -7.72 5.26
CA GLU A 317 18.06 -7.82 5.95
C GLU A 317 17.86 -8.15 7.45
N THR A 318 16.89 -7.51 8.10
CA THR A 318 16.53 -7.79 9.50
C THR A 318 16.07 -9.22 9.70
N ALA A 319 15.39 -9.81 8.72
CA ALA A 319 14.96 -11.21 8.72
C ALA A 319 16.10 -12.20 8.36
N GLY A 320 17.32 -11.72 8.14
CA GLY A 320 18.46 -12.53 7.72
C GLY A 320 18.36 -13.07 6.30
N LYS A 321 17.56 -12.41 5.46
CA LYS A 321 17.34 -12.74 4.04
C LYS A 321 18.14 -11.81 3.14
N THR A 322 18.18 -12.11 1.84
CA THR A 322 18.94 -11.37 0.85
C THR A 322 18.02 -10.71 -0.18
N TRP A 323 18.44 -9.53 -0.67
CA TRP A 323 17.73 -8.84 -1.74
C TRP A 323 18.68 -8.19 -2.74
N LYS A 324 18.23 -8.02 -3.97
CA LYS A 324 18.90 -7.25 -5.01
C LYS A 324 17.87 -6.59 -5.92
N ALA A 325 18.22 -5.41 -6.41
CA ALA A 325 17.56 -4.79 -7.55
C ALA A 325 18.47 -4.88 -8.78
N TYR A 326 17.90 -5.31 -9.88
CA TYR A 326 18.54 -5.45 -11.18
C TYR A 326 17.87 -4.51 -12.15
N GLU A 327 18.59 -3.53 -12.63
CA GLU A 327 18.06 -2.53 -13.53
C GLU A 327 18.86 -2.51 -14.83
N GLN A 328 18.15 -2.55 -15.94
CA GLN A 328 18.79 -2.57 -17.25
C GLN A 328 19.43 -1.21 -17.53
N GLY A 329 20.64 -1.26 -18.06
CA GLY A 329 21.36 -0.04 -18.42
C GLY A 329 22.19 0.58 -17.32
N MET A 330 22.10 0.09 -16.05
CA MET A 330 22.85 0.63 -14.92
C MET A 330 24.37 0.63 -15.12
N GLY A 331 24.89 -0.34 -15.86
CA GLY A 331 26.31 -0.50 -16.16
C GLY A 331 27.13 -0.92 -14.94
N THR A 332 27.43 -0.02 -14.02
CA THR A 332 28.16 -0.32 -12.77
C THR A 332 27.25 -0.30 -11.55
N PRO A 333 27.49 -1.18 -10.55
CA PRO A 333 26.66 -1.21 -9.36
C PRO A 333 26.50 0.14 -8.69
N CYS A 334 25.23 0.51 -8.36
CA CYS A 334 24.86 1.78 -7.73
C CYS A 334 25.23 2.99 -8.61
N ASN A 335 24.95 2.92 -9.88
CA ASN A 335 25.02 4.10 -10.74
C ASN A 335 23.81 5.00 -10.45
N THR A 336 24.04 6.29 -10.20
CA THR A 336 23.03 7.30 -9.91
C THR A 336 23.01 8.43 -10.92
N ASP A 337 23.66 8.21 -12.05
CA ASP A 337 23.76 9.18 -13.13
C ASP A 337 22.63 8.91 -14.16
N ASP A 338 21.58 9.69 -14.11
CA ASP A 338 20.43 9.65 -14.99
C ASP A 338 20.75 10.06 -16.44
N GLN A 339 21.99 10.51 -16.70
CA GLN A 339 22.49 10.81 -18.04
C GLN A 339 23.47 9.75 -18.57
N TYR A 340 23.64 8.64 -17.82
CA TYR A 340 24.62 7.60 -18.16
C TYR A 340 24.29 6.86 -19.46
N ASP A 341 23.02 6.50 -19.63
CA ASP A 341 22.48 5.90 -20.86
C ASP A 341 21.19 6.62 -21.25
N LYS A 342 20.81 6.56 -22.50
CA LYS A 342 19.65 7.28 -23.04
C LYS A 342 18.31 6.89 -22.38
N TYR A 343 18.22 5.64 -21.93
CA TYR A 343 16.98 5.05 -21.43
C TYR A 343 17.13 4.51 -19.99
N TYR A 344 18.22 4.82 -19.32
CA TYR A 344 18.45 4.41 -17.94
C TYR A 344 17.89 5.45 -16.99
N GLU A 345 16.95 5.04 -16.15
CA GLU A 345 16.42 5.85 -15.04
C GLU A 345 16.70 5.16 -13.70
N PRO A 346 17.55 5.73 -12.82
CA PRO A 346 17.99 5.07 -11.59
C PRO A 346 16.88 4.69 -10.62
N ASP A 347 15.72 5.32 -10.69
CA ASP A 347 14.60 5.15 -9.77
C ASP A 347 13.57 4.11 -10.20
N ASP A 348 13.72 3.49 -11.36
CA ASP A 348 13.06 2.23 -11.70
C ASP A 348 13.46 1.10 -10.73
N ALA A 349 14.62 1.25 -10.09
CA ALA A 349 14.97 0.54 -8.86
C ALA A 349 14.69 1.45 -7.65
N PRO A 350 13.47 1.47 -7.07
CA PRO A 350 12.99 2.51 -6.15
C PRO A 350 13.83 2.70 -4.89
N PHE A 351 14.68 1.74 -4.56
CA PHE A 351 15.57 1.73 -3.41
C PHE A 351 16.55 2.90 -3.41
N ILE A 352 16.90 3.43 -4.59
CA ILE A 352 17.80 4.59 -4.71
C ILE A 352 17.19 5.87 -4.14
N ASN A 353 15.88 5.94 -4.02
CA ASN A 353 15.16 7.05 -3.43
C ASN A 353 15.23 7.07 -1.89
N PHE A 354 15.61 5.94 -1.26
CA PHE A 354 15.76 5.83 0.19
C PHE A 354 17.15 6.25 0.65
N ASN A 355 17.18 7.08 1.70
CA ASN A 355 18.41 7.70 2.19
C ASN A 355 19.44 6.70 2.70
N ASP A 356 19.01 5.60 3.29
CA ASP A 356 19.85 4.55 3.86
C ASP A 356 20.55 3.70 2.79
N VAL A 357 19.95 3.60 1.58
CA VAL A 357 20.59 3.04 0.39
C VAL A 357 21.43 4.11 -0.30
N ARG A 358 20.83 5.23 -0.67
CA ARG A 358 21.45 6.25 -1.51
C ARG A 358 22.68 6.89 -0.87
N LYS A 359 22.64 7.17 0.45
CA LYS A 359 23.74 7.79 1.21
C LYS A 359 24.76 6.78 1.71
N ASN A 360 24.43 5.49 1.70
CA ASN A 360 25.32 4.40 2.05
C ASN A 360 25.83 3.70 0.80
N ARG A 361 26.92 4.21 0.24
CA ARG A 361 27.47 3.70 -1.02
C ARG A 361 27.87 2.22 -0.97
N ALA A 362 28.24 1.71 0.20
CA ALA A 362 28.56 0.29 0.37
C ALA A 362 27.29 -0.57 0.22
N ARG A 363 26.21 -0.19 0.91
CA ARG A 363 24.91 -0.86 0.80
C ARG A 363 24.35 -0.75 -0.62
N CYS A 364 24.34 0.43 -1.22
CA CYS A 364 23.88 0.65 -2.57
C CYS A 364 24.59 -0.29 -3.57
N ARG A 365 25.93 -0.37 -3.52
CA ARG A 365 26.73 -1.26 -4.39
C ARG A 365 26.54 -2.74 -4.12
N ALA A 366 26.10 -3.09 -2.92
CA ALA A 366 25.82 -4.48 -2.57
C ALA A 366 24.47 -4.98 -3.09
N HIS A 367 23.55 -4.05 -3.40
CA HIS A 367 22.17 -4.41 -3.72
C HIS A 367 21.66 -3.94 -5.10
N LEU A 368 22.20 -2.85 -5.67
CA LEU A 368 21.75 -2.32 -6.97
C LEU A 368 22.74 -2.70 -8.06
N PHE A 369 22.28 -3.44 -9.06
CA PHE A 369 23.10 -4.02 -10.13
C PHE A 369 22.46 -3.83 -11.51
N ASP A 370 23.29 -3.88 -12.55
CA ASP A 370 22.81 -4.06 -13.93
C ASP A 370 22.19 -5.47 -14.07
N THR A 371 21.12 -5.60 -14.89
CA THR A 371 20.45 -6.89 -15.17
C THR A 371 21.40 -7.99 -15.64
N LYS A 372 22.57 -7.65 -16.20
CA LYS A 372 23.62 -8.61 -16.58
C LYS A 372 24.13 -9.44 -15.40
N GLN A 373 24.10 -8.89 -14.17
CA GLN A 373 24.47 -9.62 -12.96
C GLN A 373 23.53 -10.79 -12.66
N MET A 374 22.26 -10.67 -13.04
CA MET A 374 21.23 -11.67 -12.75
C MET A 374 21.59 -13.06 -13.27
N SER A 375 22.23 -13.15 -14.43
CA SER A 375 22.67 -14.43 -15.00
C SER A 375 23.68 -15.19 -14.12
N ALA A 376 24.50 -14.47 -13.36
CA ALA A 376 25.44 -15.08 -12.41
C ALA A 376 24.71 -15.53 -11.14
N ASP A 377 23.77 -14.73 -10.65
CA ASP A 377 23.04 -15.00 -9.41
C ASP A 377 22.03 -16.15 -9.56
N LEU A 378 21.44 -16.31 -10.73
CA LEU A 378 20.49 -17.38 -11.05
C LEU A 378 21.13 -18.79 -11.23
N ARG A 379 22.46 -18.93 -11.16
CA ARG A 379 23.13 -20.21 -11.35
C ARG A 379 22.85 -21.24 -10.26
N SER A 380 22.51 -20.81 -9.08
CA SER A 380 22.09 -21.67 -7.98
C SER A 380 21.02 -20.99 -7.11
N ALA A 381 20.22 -21.76 -6.40
CA ALA A 381 19.27 -21.23 -5.44
C ALA A 381 19.99 -20.40 -4.35
N ALA A 382 21.13 -20.87 -3.86
CA ALA A 382 21.90 -20.18 -2.81
C ALA A 382 22.47 -18.81 -3.24
N THR A 383 22.65 -18.54 -4.53
CA THR A 383 23.11 -17.25 -5.05
C THR A 383 21.96 -16.36 -5.53
N THR A 384 20.79 -16.94 -5.75
CA THR A 384 19.57 -16.19 -6.07
C THR A 384 19.06 -15.48 -4.83
N PRO A 385 18.82 -14.14 -4.85
CA PRO A 385 18.31 -13.44 -3.69
C PRO A 385 16.90 -13.90 -3.31
N ASN A 386 16.55 -13.81 -2.02
CA ASN A 386 15.18 -14.07 -1.56
C ASN A 386 14.19 -13.07 -2.14
N PHE A 387 14.63 -11.83 -2.40
CA PHE A 387 13.84 -10.83 -3.10
C PHE A 387 14.65 -10.21 -4.24
N ALA A 388 14.11 -10.26 -5.44
CA ALA A 388 14.67 -9.67 -6.64
C ALA A 388 13.68 -8.65 -7.21
N TRP A 389 14.06 -7.37 -7.25
CA TRP A 389 13.40 -6.37 -8.07
C TRP A 389 14.08 -6.34 -9.43
N ILE A 390 13.33 -6.39 -10.50
CA ILE A 390 13.88 -6.42 -11.87
C ILE A 390 13.20 -5.33 -12.67
N ALA A 391 13.96 -4.34 -13.12
CA ALA A 391 13.51 -3.22 -13.92
C ALA A 391 14.09 -3.28 -15.34
N ALA A 392 13.28 -2.94 -16.32
CA ALA A 392 13.73 -2.64 -17.68
C ALA A 392 14.28 -1.22 -17.72
N ASP A 393 14.88 -0.80 -18.82
CA ASP A 393 15.09 0.61 -19.12
C ASP A 393 13.82 1.20 -19.77
N ASP A 394 13.66 2.52 -19.82
CA ASP A 394 12.50 3.25 -20.37
C ASP A 394 12.00 2.75 -21.73
N TYR A 395 12.91 2.26 -22.55
CA TYR A 395 12.49 1.75 -23.85
C TYR A 395 11.80 0.40 -23.74
N TYR A 396 12.33 -0.47 -22.87
CA TYR A 396 11.82 -1.84 -22.73
C TYR A 396 10.70 -1.97 -21.71
N ASP A 397 10.56 -1.05 -20.76
CA ASP A 397 9.41 -0.98 -19.87
C ASP A 397 8.15 -0.47 -20.55
N GLY A 398 8.31 0.26 -21.67
CA GLY A 398 7.22 0.72 -22.53
C GLY A 398 7.08 2.23 -22.61
N GLU A 399 7.69 3.02 -21.74
CA GLU A 399 7.52 4.46 -21.72
C GLU A 399 8.09 5.13 -22.98
N ALA A 400 9.39 5.05 -23.20
CA ALA A 400 10.01 5.64 -24.38
C ALA A 400 9.65 4.93 -25.68
N ALA A 401 9.10 3.72 -25.63
CA ALA A 401 8.61 2.99 -26.81
C ALA A 401 7.19 3.42 -27.25
N GLY A 402 6.57 4.37 -26.54
CA GLY A 402 5.29 5.00 -26.93
C GLY A 402 4.09 4.56 -26.12
N ASN A 403 4.26 4.41 -24.81
CA ASN A 403 3.21 4.34 -23.77
C ASN A 403 1.92 3.62 -24.21
N GLY A 404 1.84 2.31 -24.00
CA GLY A 404 0.66 1.52 -24.32
C GLY A 404 0.33 1.37 -25.82
N SER A 405 1.16 1.90 -26.71
CA SER A 405 1.01 1.64 -28.14
C SER A 405 1.23 0.16 -28.47
N PRO A 406 0.68 -0.35 -29.61
CA PRO A 406 0.99 -1.72 -30.03
C PRO A 406 2.48 -2.01 -30.21
N HIS A 407 3.28 -0.98 -30.48
CA HIS A 407 4.73 -1.12 -30.53
C HIS A 407 5.34 -1.30 -29.14
N SER A 408 4.96 -0.44 -28.20
CA SER A 408 5.37 -0.51 -26.78
C SER A 408 5.02 -1.86 -26.19
N VAL A 409 3.78 -2.32 -26.34
CA VAL A 409 3.32 -3.62 -25.84
C VAL A 409 4.18 -4.79 -26.37
N ARG A 410 4.51 -4.78 -27.67
CA ARG A 410 5.43 -5.80 -28.24
C ARG A 410 6.85 -5.72 -27.71
N VAL A 411 7.33 -4.53 -27.40
CA VAL A 411 8.67 -4.32 -26.83
C VAL A 411 8.70 -4.91 -25.42
N GLN A 412 7.72 -4.58 -24.58
CA GLN A 412 7.54 -5.13 -23.24
C GLN A 412 7.44 -6.66 -23.26
N ASP A 413 6.56 -7.23 -24.07
CA ASP A 413 6.35 -8.69 -24.17
C ASP A 413 7.63 -9.44 -24.50
N ARG A 414 8.42 -8.93 -25.47
CA ARG A 414 9.69 -9.54 -25.85
C ARG A 414 10.76 -9.41 -24.78
N TRP A 415 10.81 -8.29 -24.11
CA TRP A 415 11.75 -8.07 -23.02
C TRP A 415 11.44 -9.00 -21.86
N LEU A 416 10.19 -9.06 -21.43
CA LEU A 416 9.72 -9.96 -20.36
C LEU A 416 10.03 -11.41 -20.68
N LYS A 417 9.80 -11.85 -21.91
CA LYS A 417 10.16 -13.22 -22.34
C LYS A 417 11.65 -13.49 -22.15
N ARG A 418 12.51 -12.63 -22.67
CA ARG A 418 13.99 -12.81 -22.59
C ARG A 418 14.49 -12.79 -21.15
N THR A 419 13.91 -11.94 -20.31
CA THR A 419 14.31 -11.74 -18.92
C THR A 419 13.81 -12.88 -18.02
N LEU A 420 12.61 -13.39 -18.25
CA LEU A 420 11.99 -14.41 -17.42
C LEU A 420 12.36 -15.85 -17.81
N GLU A 421 12.71 -16.12 -19.07
CA GLU A 421 13.17 -17.47 -19.47
C GLU A 421 14.35 -17.99 -18.59
N PRO A 422 15.41 -17.20 -18.31
CA PRO A 422 16.46 -17.59 -17.37
C PRO A 422 15.96 -17.78 -15.92
N VAL A 423 15.02 -16.96 -15.45
CA VAL A 423 14.43 -17.10 -14.11
C VAL A 423 13.72 -18.46 -14.00
N PHE A 424 12.87 -18.80 -14.97
CA PHE A 424 12.11 -20.06 -14.99
C PHE A 424 13.02 -21.29 -15.18
N ALA A 425 14.18 -21.12 -15.79
CA ALA A 425 15.20 -22.16 -15.94
C ALA A 425 16.11 -22.32 -14.71
N SER A 426 16.08 -21.38 -13.76
CA SER A 426 16.98 -21.37 -12.60
C SER A 426 16.67 -22.48 -11.60
N PRO A 427 17.66 -22.94 -10.80
CA PRO A 427 17.41 -23.84 -9.67
C PRO A 427 16.43 -23.25 -8.66
N ALA A 428 16.50 -21.96 -8.36
CA ALA A 428 15.55 -21.28 -7.46
C ALA A 428 14.10 -21.46 -7.89
N TRP A 429 13.81 -21.40 -9.20
CA TRP A 429 12.46 -21.59 -9.72
C TRP A 429 12.04 -23.06 -9.77
N ARG A 430 12.95 -23.96 -10.19
CA ARG A 430 12.61 -25.35 -10.40
C ARG A 430 12.56 -26.18 -9.13
N ASP A 431 13.48 -25.90 -8.20
CA ASP A 431 13.74 -26.75 -7.06
C ASP A 431 13.22 -26.16 -5.74
N GLU A 432 12.99 -24.83 -5.70
CA GLU A 432 12.50 -24.10 -4.53
C GLU A 432 11.18 -23.36 -4.81
N ARG A 433 10.60 -22.77 -3.78
CA ARG A 433 9.31 -22.07 -3.86
C ARG A 433 9.55 -20.63 -4.31
N SER A 434 9.25 -20.36 -5.55
CA SER A 434 9.45 -19.04 -6.15
C SER A 434 8.13 -18.42 -6.59
N LEU A 435 8.01 -17.10 -6.41
CA LEU A 435 6.87 -16.29 -6.83
C LEU A 435 7.35 -15.19 -7.78
N LEU A 436 6.74 -15.11 -8.94
CA LEU A 436 6.81 -13.95 -9.83
C LEU A 436 5.57 -13.08 -9.61
N ILE A 437 5.80 -11.78 -9.45
CA ILE A 437 4.77 -10.74 -9.49
C ILE A 437 5.15 -9.81 -10.63
N LEU A 438 4.31 -9.74 -11.65
CA LEU A 438 4.42 -8.83 -12.79
C LEU A 438 3.28 -7.83 -12.72
N THR A 439 3.59 -6.55 -12.69
CA THR A 439 2.61 -5.47 -12.68
C THR A 439 3.09 -4.29 -13.53
N TRP A 440 2.27 -3.28 -13.66
CA TRP A 440 2.61 -1.97 -14.21
C TRP A 440 2.52 -0.93 -13.09
N ASP A 441 3.18 0.19 -13.27
CA ASP A 441 3.17 1.29 -12.31
C ASP A 441 1.83 2.02 -12.34
N GLU A 442 1.40 2.44 -13.54
CA GLU A 442 0.17 3.18 -13.76
C GLU A 442 -0.40 2.94 -15.18
N SER A 443 -1.62 3.41 -15.40
CA SER A 443 -2.24 3.37 -16.73
C SER A 443 -1.76 4.55 -17.57
N HIS A 444 -1.53 4.33 -18.87
CA HIS A 444 -1.18 5.42 -19.79
C HIS A 444 -2.25 6.50 -19.88
N ALA A 445 -3.51 6.12 -19.89
CA ALA A 445 -4.59 7.02 -20.28
C ALA A 445 -5.14 7.90 -19.17
N TYR A 446 -4.60 7.90 -17.95
CA TYR A 446 -5.11 8.66 -16.80
C TYR A 446 -6.62 8.50 -16.53
N ARG A 447 -7.26 7.48 -17.12
CA ARG A 447 -8.72 7.34 -17.09
C ARG A 447 -9.21 6.48 -15.96
N THR A 448 -8.50 5.40 -15.68
CA THR A 448 -8.98 4.36 -14.78
C THR A 448 -7.91 3.91 -13.78
N ASN A 449 -6.66 4.23 -14.02
CA ASN A 449 -5.50 3.67 -13.35
C ASN A 449 -5.57 2.13 -13.20
N HIS A 450 -6.29 1.48 -14.14
CA HIS A 450 -6.53 0.05 -14.21
C HIS A 450 -5.41 -0.60 -14.99
N ILE A 451 -4.63 -1.42 -14.33
CA ILE A 451 -3.41 -2.03 -14.85
C ILE A 451 -3.45 -3.54 -14.73
N ALA A 452 -2.68 -4.22 -15.56
CA ALA A 452 -2.54 -5.66 -15.47
C ALA A 452 -1.63 -6.05 -14.30
N THR A 453 -1.99 -7.11 -13.58
CA THR A 453 -1.11 -7.71 -12.57
C THR A 453 -1.27 -9.22 -12.61
N ILE A 454 -0.15 -9.93 -12.69
CA ILE A 454 -0.10 -11.38 -12.84
C ILE A 454 0.81 -11.97 -11.75
N LEU A 455 0.32 -12.98 -11.05
CA LEU A 455 1.10 -13.77 -10.11
C LEU A 455 1.31 -15.19 -10.67
N LEU A 456 2.57 -15.61 -10.74
CA LEU A 456 2.93 -16.97 -11.12
C LEU A 456 3.83 -17.58 -10.05
N GLY A 457 3.42 -18.71 -9.48
CA GLY A 457 4.20 -19.47 -8.50
C GLY A 457 4.82 -20.72 -9.11
N SER A 458 6.06 -21.00 -8.77
CA SER A 458 6.67 -22.29 -9.10
C SER A 458 5.87 -23.44 -8.49
N GLN A 459 6.03 -24.65 -9.02
CA GLN A 459 5.45 -25.88 -8.46
C GLN A 459 3.91 -25.86 -8.31
N GLY A 460 3.20 -25.00 -9.07
CA GLY A 460 1.74 -24.90 -9.01
C GLY A 460 1.21 -24.19 -7.75
N LEU A 461 2.01 -23.38 -7.09
CA LEU A 461 1.62 -22.64 -5.87
C LEU A 461 0.57 -21.55 -6.14
N THR A 462 0.49 -21.02 -7.35
CA THR A 462 -0.60 -20.13 -7.78
C THR A 462 -1.69 -20.92 -8.51
N ARG A 463 -2.87 -20.34 -8.58
CA ARG A 463 -4.03 -20.94 -9.26
C ARG A 463 -3.94 -20.67 -10.76
N ALA A 464 -3.52 -21.67 -11.53
CA ALA A 464 -3.39 -21.57 -12.99
C ALA A 464 -4.74 -21.19 -13.65
N GLY A 465 -4.71 -20.20 -14.54
CA GLY A 465 -5.88 -19.70 -15.25
C GLY A 465 -6.95 -19.03 -14.37
N HIS A 466 -6.62 -18.74 -13.13
CA HIS A 466 -7.55 -18.01 -12.25
C HIS A 466 -7.57 -16.52 -12.59
N VAL A 467 -8.78 -15.96 -12.66
CA VAL A 467 -9.00 -14.52 -12.81
C VAL A 467 -9.65 -14.01 -11.53
N SER A 468 -8.93 -13.19 -10.78
CA SER A 468 -9.44 -12.55 -9.57
C SER A 468 -10.13 -11.22 -9.92
N ASN A 469 -11.37 -11.07 -9.51
CA ASN A 469 -12.12 -9.81 -9.57
C ASN A 469 -12.07 -9.04 -8.26
N VAL A 470 -11.31 -9.52 -7.29
CA VAL A 470 -11.08 -8.83 -6.02
C VAL A 470 -10.23 -7.60 -6.30
N ARG A 471 -10.63 -6.47 -5.70
CA ARG A 471 -9.86 -5.25 -5.83
C ARG A 471 -8.55 -5.32 -5.05
N TYR A 472 -7.48 -5.03 -5.74
CA TYR A 472 -6.11 -4.91 -5.21
C TYR A 472 -5.43 -3.65 -5.73
N ASP A 473 -4.31 -3.29 -5.11
CA ASP A 473 -3.45 -2.16 -5.45
C ASP A 473 -1.98 -2.44 -5.08
N HIS A 474 -1.10 -1.48 -5.26
CA HIS A 474 0.32 -1.63 -4.96
C HIS A 474 0.60 -1.90 -3.48
N TYR A 475 -0.20 -1.37 -2.55
CA TYR A 475 -0.09 -1.75 -1.12
C TYR A 475 -0.46 -3.22 -0.90
N SER A 476 -1.42 -3.74 -1.66
CA SER A 476 -1.77 -5.18 -1.65
C SER A 476 -0.59 -6.04 -2.13
N THR A 477 0.16 -5.54 -3.11
CA THR A 477 1.39 -6.20 -3.60
C THR A 477 2.48 -6.18 -2.54
N GLY A 478 2.80 -5.01 -1.93
CA GLY A 478 3.74 -4.91 -0.83
C GLY A 478 3.38 -5.86 0.31
N ARG A 479 2.11 -5.84 0.75
CA ARG A 479 1.59 -6.76 1.78
C ARG A 479 1.74 -8.24 1.42
N THR A 480 1.60 -8.58 0.13
CA THR A 480 1.76 -9.97 -0.35
C THR A 480 3.22 -10.40 -0.35
N ILE A 481 4.15 -9.52 -0.73
CA ILE A 481 5.60 -9.77 -0.68
C ILE A 481 6.04 -9.97 0.77
N GLU A 482 5.61 -9.11 1.69
CA GLU A 482 5.89 -9.24 3.13
C GLU A 482 5.42 -10.59 3.66
N ALA A 483 4.17 -10.97 3.37
CA ALA A 483 3.61 -12.24 3.81
C ALA A 483 4.34 -13.45 3.19
N ALA A 484 4.70 -13.38 1.90
CA ALA A 484 5.43 -14.43 1.18
C ALA A 484 6.82 -14.67 1.79
N LEU A 485 7.49 -13.62 2.24
CA LEU A 485 8.83 -13.70 2.84
C LEU A 485 8.81 -13.79 4.37
N GLY A 486 7.63 -13.75 5.00
CA GLY A 486 7.48 -13.81 6.46
C GLY A 486 7.94 -12.54 7.18
N LEU A 487 7.80 -11.39 6.54
CA LEU A 487 8.19 -10.08 7.05
C LEU A 487 7.03 -9.38 7.79
N PRO A 488 7.32 -8.48 8.73
CA PRO A 488 6.31 -7.54 9.25
C PRO A 488 5.95 -6.51 8.17
N SER A 489 4.88 -5.74 8.40
CA SER A 489 4.53 -4.63 7.53
C SER A 489 5.34 -3.37 7.82
N LEU A 490 5.63 -2.58 6.79
CA LEU A 490 6.38 -1.32 6.87
C LEU A 490 5.54 -0.20 7.48
N THR A 491 4.29 -0.09 7.05
CA THR A 491 3.38 1.02 7.39
C THR A 491 1.98 0.51 7.74
N SER A 492 1.07 1.42 8.04
CA SER A 492 -0.34 1.08 8.17
C SER A 492 -1.02 0.85 6.82
N ASN A 493 -0.50 1.43 5.73
CA ASN A 493 -1.10 1.27 4.40
C ASN A 493 -1.01 -0.19 3.94
N ASP A 494 0.18 -0.77 4.00
CA ASP A 494 0.41 -2.18 3.67
C ASP A 494 -0.16 -3.14 4.72
N ALA A 495 -0.02 -2.83 6.02
CA ALA A 495 -0.57 -3.68 7.09
C ALA A 495 -2.08 -3.91 6.94
N TYR A 496 -2.83 -2.89 6.53
CA TYR A 496 -4.28 -2.96 6.33
C TYR A 496 -4.71 -3.18 4.88
N ALA A 497 -3.77 -3.19 3.94
CA ALA A 497 -4.04 -3.62 2.58
C ALA A 497 -4.47 -5.10 2.56
N ARG A 498 -5.31 -5.43 1.61
CA ARG A 498 -5.77 -6.81 1.41
C ARG A 498 -4.64 -7.63 0.78
N PRO A 499 -4.08 -8.66 1.47
CA PRO A 499 -3.13 -9.55 0.81
C PRO A 499 -3.81 -10.32 -0.32
N ILE A 500 -3.08 -10.63 -1.37
CA ILE A 500 -3.62 -11.29 -2.59
C ILE A 500 -3.83 -12.78 -2.33
N ASN A 501 -4.72 -13.10 -1.40
CA ASN A 501 -4.93 -14.46 -0.90
C ASN A 501 -5.51 -15.42 -1.94
N ASP A 502 -6.37 -14.94 -2.82
CA ASP A 502 -7.10 -15.76 -3.76
C ASP A 502 -6.28 -16.17 -5.01
N ALA A 503 -5.07 -15.61 -5.14
CA ALA A 503 -4.14 -16.01 -6.19
C ALA A 503 -3.51 -17.40 -5.96
N PHE A 504 -3.51 -17.87 -4.73
CA PHE A 504 -2.79 -19.09 -4.36
C PHE A 504 -3.69 -20.31 -4.27
N ALA A 505 -3.14 -21.48 -4.63
CA ALA A 505 -3.80 -22.74 -4.41
C ALA A 505 -4.00 -22.95 -2.89
N ARG A 506 -5.17 -23.41 -2.48
CA ARG A 506 -5.38 -23.77 -1.08
C ARG A 506 -4.46 -24.96 -0.78
N SER A 507 -3.67 -24.84 0.26
CA SER A 507 -2.95 -26.00 0.79
C SER A 507 -3.98 -27.10 1.10
N ALA A 508 -3.82 -28.27 0.50
CA ALA A 508 -4.57 -29.43 0.95
C ALA A 508 -4.12 -29.70 2.40
N HIS A 509 -5.01 -29.52 3.34
CA HIS A 509 -4.82 -29.91 4.75
C HIS A 509 -5.03 -31.38 4.90
#